data_63cea652e085c1480a8f4f689c78a1a1
#
_entry.id   63cea652e085c1480a8f4f689c78a1a1
#
_cell.length_a   1.000
_cell.length_b   1.000
_cell.length_c   1.000
_cell.angle_alpha   90.00
_cell.angle_beta   90.00
_cell.angle_gamma   90.00
#
_symmetry.space_group_name_H-M   'P 1'
#
loop_
_entity.id
_entity.type
_entity.pdbx_description
1 polymer ?
#
loop_
_entity_poly.entity_id
_entity_poly.type
_entity_poly.pdbx_seq_one_letter_code
_entity_poly.pdbx_strand_id
1 'polypeptide(L)'
;MNRIYKAFENKKAFIGFLTAGDPVIDKTVDYILDMEQAGASLIEIGIPFSDPIAEGPTIQEANVRALKNKVTTDDVFEMVKKVREKSDIPLCFMTYLNVVFHYGYDEFFKKCQEVGIVLPDLPYEESQEVKDVCYNYDVTLISMIAPTSKDRVEMIAKEAKGFIYLVSSMGVTGTRDNTSFSNNLEEIIEHIRQVTHTPVAIGFGINKPEQVKEFKKYADGVIVGSAIVNIIKEHGSQADEPLKEYIQSLTNEL
;
A
#
# COMPACT_ATOMS: atom_id res chain seq x y z
N MET A 1 -8.71 16.65 8.17
CA MET A 1 -9.05 15.20 8.04
C MET A 1 -8.01 14.61 7.09
N ASN A 2 -7.27 13.60 7.52
CA ASN A 2 -6.21 12.99 6.70
C ASN A 2 -6.77 12.49 5.36
N ARG A 3 -6.03 12.70 4.26
CA ARG A 3 -6.49 12.36 2.90
C ARG A 3 -6.78 10.89 2.69
N ILE A 4 -6.19 9.99 3.50
CA ILE A 4 -6.41 8.53 3.41
C ILE A 4 -7.90 8.16 3.40
N TYR A 5 -8.73 8.85 4.20
CA TYR A 5 -10.17 8.57 4.27
C TYR A 5 -10.91 8.85 2.96
N LYS A 6 -10.43 9.80 2.14
CA LYS A 6 -11.05 10.13 0.84
C LYS A 6 -10.98 8.97 -0.16
N ALA A 7 -9.99 8.08 -0.01
CA ALA A 7 -9.82 6.95 -0.94
C ALA A 7 -11.03 6.01 -0.96
N PHE A 8 -11.79 5.95 0.14
CA PHE A 8 -12.92 5.02 0.34
C PHE A 8 -14.29 5.72 0.36
N GLU A 9 -14.34 7.04 0.13
CA GLU A 9 -15.59 7.78 0.13
C GLU A 9 -16.46 7.42 -1.08
N ASN A 10 -17.62 6.79 -0.80
CA ASN A 10 -18.66 6.46 -1.79
C ASN A 10 -18.24 5.55 -2.95
N LYS A 11 -17.12 4.84 -2.83
CA LYS A 11 -16.61 3.93 -3.86
C LYS A 11 -15.73 2.83 -3.29
N LYS A 12 -15.56 1.76 -4.04
CA LYS A 12 -14.49 0.79 -3.78
C LYS A 12 -13.15 1.39 -4.18
N ALA A 13 -12.11 1.21 -3.37
CA ALA A 13 -10.81 1.81 -3.60
C ALA A 13 -9.90 0.90 -4.45
N PHE A 14 -9.22 1.48 -5.44
CA PHE A 14 -8.05 0.89 -6.06
C PHE A 14 -6.80 1.52 -5.46
N ILE A 15 -5.95 0.71 -4.87
CA ILE A 15 -4.67 1.13 -4.28
C ILE A 15 -3.55 0.55 -5.14
N GLY A 16 -2.77 1.40 -5.76
CA GLY A 16 -1.62 0.96 -6.55
C GLY A 16 -0.33 1.18 -5.78
N PHE A 17 0.54 0.16 -5.75
CA PHE A 17 1.87 0.25 -5.13
C PHE A 17 2.94 0.44 -6.20
N LEU A 18 3.94 1.29 -5.91
CA LEU A 18 5.19 1.39 -6.64
C LEU A 18 6.37 1.65 -5.69
N THR A 19 7.59 1.35 -6.15
CA THR A 19 8.82 1.67 -5.41
C THR A 19 9.34 3.04 -5.86
N ALA A 20 9.55 3.95 -4.92
CA ALA A 20 10.08 5.28 -5.22
C ALA A 20 11.49 5.18 -5.82
N GLY A 21 11.72 5.91 -6.93
CA GLY A 21 13.01 5.92 -7.62
C GLY A 21 13.26 4.75 -8.55
N ASP A 22 12.28 3.90 -8.80
CA ASP A 22 12.33 2.86 -9.81
C ASP A 22 11.56 3.30 -11.07
N PRO A 23 12.16 3.50 -12.25
CA PRO A 23 13.60 3.39 -12.54
C PRO A 23 14.41 4.62 -12.08
N VAL A 24 13.80 5.79 -11.95
CA VAL A 24 14.38 7.05 -11.44
C VAL A 24 13.35 7.87 -10.69
N ILE A 25 13.80 8.73 -9.77
CA ILE A 25 12.90 9.43 -8.82
C ILE A 25 11.92 10.38 -9.53
N ASP A 26 12.32 11.06 -10.59
CA ASP A 26 11.43 11.98 -11.32
C ASP A 26 10.30 11.23 -12.03
N LYS A 27 10.55 10.02 -12.55
CA LYS A 27 9.50 9.18 -13.15
C LYS A 27 8.49 8.66 -12.13
N THR A 28 8.86 8.56 -10.87
CA THR A 28 7.90 8.21 -9.81
C THR A 28 6.77 9.23 -9.71
N VAL A 29 7.08 10.53 -9.88
CA VAL A 29 6.06 11.60 -9.90
C VAL A 29 5.08 11.38 -11.06
N ASP A 30 5.60 11.15 -12.27
CA ASP A 30 4.78 10.94 -13.47
C ASP A 30 3.88 9.71 -13.27
N TYR A 31 4.43 8.58 -12.80
CA TYR A 31 3.67 7.34 -12.59
C TYR A 31 2.57 7.49 -11.53
N ILE A 32 2.80 8.24 -10.45
CA ILE A 32 1.75 8.52 -9.46
C ILE A 32 0.58 9.27 -10.11
N LEU A 33 0.87 10.28 -10.92
CA LEU A 33 -0.15 11.07 -11.62
C LEU A 33 -0.88 10.25 -12.70
N ASP A 34 -0.16 9.40 -13.43
CA ASP A 34 -0.74 8.50 -14.42
C ASP A 34 -1.66 7.46 -13.77
N MET A 35 -1.27 6.91 -12.62
CA MET A 35 -2.09 5.98 -11.85
C MET A 35 -3.38 6.66 -11.34
N GLU A 36 -3.29 7.92 -10.88
CA GLU A 36 -4.46 8.72 -10.50
C GLU A 36 -5.40 8.93 -11.69
N GLN A 37 -4.87 9.33 -12.85
CA GLN A 37 -5.64 9.50 -14.09
C GLN A 37 -6.32 8.22 -14.53
N ALA A 38 -5.69 7.08 -14.28
CA ALA A 38 -6.24 5.74 -14.57
C ALA A 38 -7.25 5.25 -13.54
N GLY A 39 -7.59 6.06 -12.54
CA GLY A 39 -8.65 5.79 -11.56
C GLY A 39 -8.18 5.24 -10.22
N ALA A 40 -6.87 5.25 -9.92
CA ALA A 40 -6.40 4.90 -8.59
C ALA A 40 -6.97 5.86 -7.52
N SER A 41 -7.35 5.29 -6.39
CA SER A 41 -7.93 6.02 -5.25
C SER A 41 -6.89 6.42 -4.21
N LEU A 42 -5.79 5.67 -4.17
CA LEU A 42 -4.67 5.86 -3.26
C LEU A 42 -3.42 5.25 -3.88
N ILE A 43 -2.28 5.88 -3.67
CA ILE A 43 -0.98 5.33 -4.08
C ILE A 43 -0.17 4.96 -2.86
N GLU A 44 0.28 3.73 -2.82
CA GLU A 44 1.23 3.22 -1.85
C GLU A 44 2.65 3.35 -2.42
N ILE A 45 3.51 4.04 -1.68
CA ILE A 45 4.88 4.39 -2.10
C ILE A 45 5.86 3.62 -1.23
N GLY A 46 6.52 2.62 -1.83
CA GLY A 46 7.62 1.91 -1.18
C GLY A 46 8.85 2.82 -1.06
N ILE A 47 9.30 3.09 0.17
CA ILE A 47 10.60 3.73 0.40
C ILE A 47 11.68 2.66 0.23
N PRO A 48 12.64 2.83 -0.70
CA PRO A 48 13.63 1.79 -0.98
C PRO A 48 14.42 1.39 0.26
N PHE A 49 14.54 0.09 0.49
CA PHE A 49 15.28 -0.47 1.61
C PHE A 49 16.11 -1.68 1.17
N SER A 50 17.32 -1.82 1.73
CA SER A 50 18.28 -2.87 1.34
C SER A 50 17.92 -4.26 1.85
N ASP A 51 17.19 -4.34 2.98
CA ASP A 51 16.97 -5.58 3.71
C ASP A 51 15.48 -5.87 3.97
N PRO A 52 14.60 -5.84 2.92
CA PRO A 52 13.17 -6.04 3.08
C PRO A 52 12.85 -7.49 3.47
N ILE A 53 11.98 -7.69 4.48
CA ILE A 53 11.60 -9.01 4.99
C ILE A 53 10.17 -9.42 4.60
N ALA A 54 9.34 -8.47 4.19
CA ALA A 54 7.92 -8.71 3.88
C ALA A 54 7.61 -8.70 2.38
N GLU A 55 8.61 -8.52 1.51
CA GLU A 55 8.43 -8.30 0.08
C GLU A 55 8.91 -9.49 -0.74
N GLY A 56 8.19 -9.76 -1.83
CA GLY A 56 8.58 -10.75 -2.82
C GLY A 56 9.70 -10.26 -3.77
N PRO A 57 10.25 -11.18 -4.59
CA PRO A 57 11.41 -10.88 -5.46
C PRO A 57 11.22 -9.67 -6.37
N THR A 58 10.02 -9.47 -6.91
CA THR A 58 9.70 -8.34 -7.81
C THR A 58 9.94 -6.99 -7.12
N ILE A 59 9.46 -6.84 -5.89
CA ILE A 59 9.61 -5.60 -5.13
C ILE A 59 11.06 -5.45 -4.63
N GLN A 60 11.69 -6.55 -4.20
CA GLN A 60 13.11 -6.54 -3.82
C GLN A 60 14.01 -6.06 -4.98
N GLU A 61 13.77 -6.53 -6.19
CA GLU A 61 14.50 -6.08 -7.38
C GLU A 61 14.27 -4.58 -7.67
N ALA A 62 13.06 -4.06 -7.46
CA ALA A 62 12.77 -2.64 -7.59
C ALA A 62 13.53 -1.81 -6.55
N ASN A 63 13.58 -2.26 -5.29
CA ASN A 63 14.41 -1.64 -4.25
C ASN A 63 15.88 -1.58 -4.69
N VAL A 64 16.42 -2.67 -5.24
CA VAL A 64 17.81 -2.72 -5.74
C VAL A 64 18.03 -1.71 -6.88
N ARG A 65 17.07 -1.56 -7.82
CA ARG A 65 17.19 -0.56 -8.91
C ARG A 65 17.18 0.87 -8.36
N ALA A 66 16.28 1.19 -7.46
CA ALA A 66 16.20 2.51 -6.83
C ALA A 66 17.46 2.84 -6.01
N LEU A 67 17.95 1.89 -5.20
CA LEU A 67 19.16 2.07 -4.38
C LEU A 67 20.44 2.21 -5.22
N LYS A 68 20.52 1.57 -6.40
CA LYS A 68 21.62 1.81 -7.35
C LYS A 68 21.68 3.26 -7.82
N ASN A 69 20.54 3.93 -7.90
CA ASN A 69 20.44 5.36 -8.22
C ASN A 69 20.65 6.25 -6.98
N LYS A 70 21.02 5.65 -5.84
CA LYS A 70 21.29 6.34 -4.56
C LYS A 70 20.08 7.12 -4.03
N VAL A 71 18.88 6.66 -4.30
CA VAL A 71 17.65 7.26 -3.79
C VAL A 71 17.65 7.18 -2.26
N THR A 72 17.43 8.30 -1.62
CA THR A 72 17.37 8.46 -0.16
C THR A 72 15.92 8.69 0.29
N THR A 73 15.66 8.55 1.58
CA THR A 73 14.37 8.90 2.18
C THR A 73 14.02 10.38 1.96
N ASP A 74 15.01 11.27 1.98
CA ASP A 74 14.81 12.70 1.69
C ASP A 74 14.37 12.93 0.23
N ASP A 75 14.95 12.21 -0.73
CA ASP A 75 14.51 12.29 -2.13
C ASP A 75 13.04 11.86 -2.28
N VAL A 76 12.60 10.86 -1.51
CA VAL A 76 11.19 10.43 -1.50
C VAL A 76 10.29 11.53 -0.93
N PHE A 77 10.68 12.20 0.13
CA PHE A 77 9.90 13.33 0.67
C PHE A 77 9.84 14.51 -0.33
N GLU A 78 10.94 14.84 -0.99
CA GLU A 78 10.94 15.89 -2.02
C GLU A 78 10.10 15.48 -3.25
N MET A 79 10.11 14.21 -3.62
CA MET A 79 9.25 13.66 -4.68
C MET A 79 7.77 13.83 -4.31
N VAL A 80 7.38 13.52 -3.06
CA VAL A 80 5.98 13.72 -2.59
C VAL A 80 5.58 15.20 -2.67
N LYS A 81 6.45 16.14 -2.35
CA LYS A 81 6.15 17.58 -2.53
C LYS A 81 5.84 17.91 -3.98
N LYS A 82 6.62 17.39 -4.95
CA LYS A 82 6.36 17.59 -6.39
C LYS A 82 5.01 16.99 -6.81
N VAL A 83 4.61 15.85 -6.26
CA VAL A 83 3.28 15.29 -6.48
C VAL A 83 2.21 16.23 -5.93
N ARG A 84 2.39 16.76 -4.72
CA ARG A 84 1.43 17.66 -4.06
C ARG A 84 1.23 19.00 -4.77
N GLU A 85 2.18 19.45 -5.61
CA GLU A 85 2.00 20.60 -6.47
C GLU A 85 0.92 20.38 -7.56
N LYS A 86 0.61 19.10 -7.89
CA LYS A 86 -0.24 18.71 -9.02
C LYS A 86 -1.47 17.90 -8.61
N SER A 87 -1.46 17.25 -7.44
CA SER A 87 -2.48 16.30 -7.01
C SER A 87 -2.68 16.27 -5.51
N ASP A 88 -3.94 16.06 -5.13
CA ASP A 88 -4.40 15.78 -3.76
C ASP A 88 -4.66 14.27 -3.52
N ILE A 89 -4.23 13.39 -4.42
CA ILE A 89 -4.44 11.95 -4.28
C ILE A 89 -3.95 11.46 -2.91
N PRO A 90 -4.71 10.63 -2.21
CA PRO A 90 -4.23 9.96 -1.00
C PRO A 90 -2.94 9.19 -1.25
N LEU A 91 -1.94 9.39 -0.40
CA LEU A 91 -0.65 8.70 -0.45
C LEU A 91 -0.44 7.93 0.85
N CYS A 92 0.20 6.76 0.75
CA CYS A 92 0.60 5.95 1.87
C CYS A 92 2.05 5.49 1.67
N PHE A 93 2.92 5.72 2.65
CA PHE A 93 4.25 5.12 2.60
C PHE A 93 4.20 3.66 3.03
N MET A 94 4.98 2.82 2.36
CA MET A 94 5.35 1.50 2.86
C MET A 94 6.85 1.49 3.11
N THR A 95 7.25 1.22 4.35
CA THR A 95 8.65 1.17 4.74
C THR A 95 8.83 0.28 5.98
N TYR A 96 10.06 0.15 6.43
CA TYR A 96 10.41 -0.68 7.59
C TYR A 96 10.74 0.18 8.81
N LEU A 97 10.48 -0.35 9.99
CA LEU A 97 10.69 0.37 11.26
C LEU A 97 12.14 0.84 11.40
N ASN A 98 13.10 0.04 10.91
CA ASN A 98 14.50 0.40 10.94
C ASN A 98 14.83 1.68 10.14
N VAL A 99 14.14 1.91 9.02
CA VAL A 99 14.29 3.14 8.21
C VAL A 99 13.82 4.34 9.00
N VAL A 100 12.64 4.23 9.64
CA VAL A 100 12.06 5.29 10.47
C VAL A 100 12.92 5.57 11.69
N PHE A 101 13.40 4.52 12.36
CA PHE A 101 14.27 4.62 13.53
C PHE A 101 15.60 5.34 13.20
N HIS A 102 16.26 4.97 12.11
CA HIS A 102 17.50 5.60 11.67
C HIS A 102 17.32 7.07 11.25
N TYR A 103 16.18 7.39 10.67
CA TYR A 103 15.84 8.76 10.29
C TYR A 103 15.55 9.64 11.52
N GLY A 104 15.07 9.00 12.60
CA GLY A 104 14.52 9.63 13.80
C GLY A 104 13.02 9.82 13.69
N TYR A 105 12.28 9.28 14.67
CA TYR A 105 10.80 9.26 14.64
C TYR A 105 10.18 10.63 14.38
N ASP A 106 10.54 11.63 15.19
CA ASP A 106 9.95 12.97 15.08
C ASP A 106 10.22 13.63 13.73
N GLU A 107 11.47 13.56 13.24
CA GLU A 107 11.84 14.15 11.96
C GLU A 107 11.17 13.44 10.77
N PHE A 108 11.05 12.11 10.82
CA PHE A 108 10.39 11.32 9.81
C PHE A 108 8.89 11.64 9.75
N PHE A 109 8.19 11.51 10.87
CA PHE A 109 6.74 11.71 10.92
C PHE A 109 6.32 13.16 10.67
N LYS A 110 7.16 14.13 11.06
CA LYS A 110 6.96 15.54 10.71
C LYS A 110 6.94 15.78 9.20
N LYS A 111 7.72 14.99 8.43
CA LYS A 111 7.70 15.05 6.96
C LYS A 111 6.57 14.23 6.33
N CYS A 112 5.97 13.30 7.08
CA CYS A 112 4.87 12.44 6.63
C CYS A 112 3.48 13.06 6.77
N GLN A 113 3.32 14.35 7.08
CA GLN A 113 2.03 14.98 7.34
C GLN A 113 1.01 14.69 6.23
N GLU A 114 -0.22 14.31 6.64
CA GLU A 114 -1.35 13.98 5.74
C GLU A 114 -1.14 12.73 4.85
N VAL A 115 -0.10 11.94 5.11
CA VAL A 115 0.18 10.65 4.44
C VAL A 115 -0.14 9.51 5.39
N GLY A 116 -0.57 8.37 4.87
CA GLY A 116 -0.63 7.12 5.63
C GLY A 116 0.74 6.45 5.70
N ILE A 117 0.89 5.50 6.61
CA ILE A 117 2.10 4.67 6.69
C ILE A 117 1.75 3.22 7.01
N VAL A 118 2.38 2.29 6.29
CA VAL A 118 2.40 0.85 6.55
C VAL A 118 3.80 0.47 7.01
N LEU A 119 3.91 -0.21 8.14
CA LEU A 119 5.16 -0.76 8.69
C LEU A 119 4.97 -2.27 8.88
N PRO A 120 5.35 -3.09 7.87
CA PRO A 120 5.03 -4.53 7.87
C PRO A 120 5.81 -5.33 8.93
N ASP A 121 6.88 -4.79 9.45
CA ASP A 121 7.71 -5.36 10.52
C ASP A 121 7.35 -4.86 11.93
N LEU A 122 6.30 -4.02 12.06
CA LEU A 122 5.83 -3.52 13.36
C LEU A 122 4.69 -4.39 13.92
N PRO A 123 4.93 -5.22 14.95
CA PRO A 123 3.88 -5.97 15.61
C PRO A 123 2.86 -5.05 16.29
N TYR A 124 1.61 -5.47 16.32
CA TYR A 124 0.55 -4.71 17.00
C TYR A 124 0.90 -4.40 18.45
N GLU A 125 1.47 -5.37 19.15
CA GLU A 125 1.83 -5.29 20.57
C GLU A 125 2.92 -4.23 20.86
N GLU A 126 3.74 -3.89 19.85
CA GLU A 126 4.84 -2.92 19.96
C GLU A 126 4.48 -1.58 19.29
N SER A 127 3.27 -1.47 18.73
CA SER A 127 2.88 -0.31 17.91
C SER A 127 2.57 0.97 18.68
N GLN A 128 2.44 0.93 20.01
CA GLN A 128 1.95 2.07 20.79
C GLN A 128 2.86 3.31 20.67
N GLU A 129 4.17 3.14 20.76
CA GLU A 129 5.12 4.24 20.62
C GLU A 129 4.99 4.93 19.25
N VAL A 130 4.88 4.14 18.19
CA VAL A 130 4.71 4.67 16.83
C VAL A 130 3.34 5.35 16.66
N LYS A 131 2.27 4.78 17.23
CA LYS A 131 0.92 5.38 17.20
C LYS A 131 0.90 6.77 17.87
N ASP A 132 1.61 6.93 18.99
CA ASP A 132 1.66 8.18 19.72
C ASP A 132 2.35 9.27 18.88
N VAL A 133 3.46 8.94 18.22
CA VAL A 133 4.15 9.87 17.32
C VAL A 133 3.31 10.16 16.08
N CYS A 134 2.71 9.15 15.45
CA CYS A 134 1.80 9.33 14.31
C CYS A 134 0.65 10.29 14.65
N TYR A 135 0.07 10.16 15.84
CA TYR A 135 -1.01 11.04 16.30
C TYR A 135 -0.57 12.51 16.38
N ASN A 136 0.64 12.77 16.89
CA ASN A 136 1.17 14.12 17.03
C ASN A 136 1.39 14.85 15.69
N TYR A 137 1.59 14.09 14.61
CA TYR A 137 1.87 14.63 13.26
C TYR A 137 0.75 14.41 12.24
N ASP A 138 -0.47 14.02 12.68
CA ASP A 138 -1.61 13.69 11.79
C ASP A 138 -1.28 12.65 10.71
N VAL A 139 -0.44 11.67 11.06
CA VAL A 139 -0.11 10.53 10.20
C VAL A 139 -1.03 9.37 10.56
N THR A 140 -1.56 8.68 9.55
CA THR A 140 -2.41 7.50 9.77
C THR A 140 -1.56 6.23 9.67
N LEU A 141 -1.30 5.57 10.82
CA LEU A 141 -0.71 4.23 10.84
C LEU A 141 -1.75 3.21 10.39
N ILE A 142 -1.48 2.54 9.27
CA ILE A 142 -2.36 1.54 8.67
C ILE A 142 -2.13 0.19 9.36
N SER A 143 -3.18 -0.39 9.88
CA SER A 143 -3.12 -1.70 10.53
C SER A 143 -3.12 -2.83 9.51
N MET A 144 -2.21 -3.79 9.68
CA MET A 144 -2.14 -5.00 8.86
C MET A 144 -2.79 -6.19 9.57
N ILE A 145 -3.61 -6.93 8.85
CA ILE A 145 -4.20 -8.19 9.30
C ILE A 145 -3.83 -9.27 8.27
N ALA A 146 -3.35 -10.40 8.76
CA ALA A 146 -3.07 -11.58 7.96
C ALA A 146 -3.93 -12.76 8.42
N PRO A 147 -4.15 -13.80 7.63
CA PRO A 147 -4.87 -15.01 8.04
C PRO A 147 -4.27 -15.67 9.30
N THR A 148 -2.99 -15.41 9.55
CA THR A 148 -2.28 -15.87 10.76
C THR A 148 -2.57 -15.04 12.00
N SER A 149 -3.26 -13.91 11.89
CA SER A 149 -3.58 -13.03 13.03
C SER A 149 -4.60 -13.64 14.00
N LYS A 150 -5.41 -14.62 13.54
CA LYS A 150 -6.34 -15.41 14.38
C LYS A 150 -7.08 -14.57 15.44
N ASP A 151 -6.85 -14.87 16.71
CA ASP A 151 -7.53 -14.24 17.87
C ASP A 151 -7.21 -12.74 18.03
N ARG A 152 -6.19 -12.22 17.31
CA ARG A 152 -5.82 -10.79 17.32
C ARG A 152 -6.60 -9.94 16.32
N VAL A 153 -7.36 -10.55 15.39
CA VAL A 153 -8.10 -9.83 14.33
C VAL A 153 -8.99 -8.75 14.93
N GLU A 154 -9.81 -9.10 15.91
CA GLU A 154 -10.72 -8.13 16.57
C GLU A 154 -9.98 -7.00 17.27
N MET A 155 -8.91 -7.33 17.99
CA MET A 155 -8.11 -6.37 18.74
C MET A 155 -7.46 -5.34 17.81
N ILE A 156 -6.85 -5.81 16.72
CA ILE A 156 -6.24 -4.95 15.71
C ILE A 156 -7.31 -4.10 15.02
N ALA A 157 -8.43 -4.71 14.63
CA ALA A 157 -9.50 -4.06 13.88
C ALA A 157 -10.19 -2.94 14.69
N LYS A 158 -10.39 -3.10 16.00
CA LYS A 158 -11.00 -2.09 16.88
C LYS A 158 -10.23 -0.77 16.93
N GLU A 159 -8.92 -0.82 16.82
CA GLU A 159 -8.05 0.36 16.87
C GLU A 159 -7.63 0.89 15.48
N ALA A 160 -7.98 0.17 14.43
CA ALA A 160 -7.56 0.51 13.07
C ALA A 160 -8.11 1.87 12.62
N LYS A 161 -7.27 2.64 11.93
CA LYS A 161 -7.60 3.94 11.34
C LYS A 161 -7.29 3.94 9.85
N GLY A 162 -7.94 4.84 9.10
CA GLY A 162 -7.78 4.94 7.65
C GLY A 162 -8.41 3.74 6.94
N PHE A 163 -7.66 2.68 6.79
CA PHE A 163 -8.13 1.38 6.30
C PHE A 163 -7.36 0.22 6.94
N ILE A 164 -7.89 -0.98 6.82
CA ILE A 164 -7.20 -2.21 7.24
C ILE A 164 -6.59 -2.85 5.99
N TYR A 165 -5.28 -3.07 6.03
CA TYR A 165 -4.56 -3.83 5.01
C TYR A 165 -4.69 -5.33 5.30
N LEU A 166 -5.61 -6.00 4.59
CA LEU A 166 -5.77 -7.45 4.72
C LEU A 166 -4.82 -8.16 3.76
N VAL A 167 -3.80 -8.81 4.31
CA VAL A 167 -2.83 -9.59 3.55
C VAL A 167 -3.45 -10.92 3.14
N SER A 168 -3.57 -11.16 1.85
CA SER A 168 -3.94 -12.48 1.38
C SER A 168 -2.73 -13.42 1.39
N SER A 169 -2.90 -14.66 1.81
CA SER A 169 -1.82 -15.65 1.84
C SER A 169 -1.45 -16.22 0.46
N MET A 170 -1.99 -15.65 -0.63
CA MET A 170 -1.74 -16.13 -2.01
C MET A 170 -0.30 -15.92 -2.51
N GLY A 171 0.54 -15.21 -1.77
CA GLY A 171 1.93 -14.92 -2.17
C GLY A 171 2.94 -16.06 -1.93
N VAL A 172 2.56 -17.17 -1.31
CA VAL A 172 3.47 -18.30 -1.07
C VAL A 172 2.97 -19.53 -1.85
N THR A 173 3.65 -19.81 -2.94
CA THR A 173 3.63 -20.99 -3.81
C THR A 173 2.91 -22.23 -3.27
N GLY A 174 1.83 -22.64 -3.96
CA GLY A 174 1.17 -23.93 -3.81
C GLY A 174 -0.22 -23.88 -4.42
N THR A 175 -0.52 -24.81 -5.32
CA THR A 175 -1.85 -25.06 -5.87
C THR A 175 -2.84 -25.37 -4.75
N ARG A 176 -3.51 -24.36 -4.20
CA ARG A 176 -4.69 -24.52 -3.35
C ARG A 176 -5.92 -24.10 -4.14
N ASP A 177 -7.01 -24.81 -3.95
CA ASP A 177 -8.29 -24.50 -4.59
C ASP A 177 -8.69 -23.04 -4.27
N ASN A 178 -8.90 -22.23 -5.32
CA ASN A 178 -9.25 -20.81 -5.21
C ASN A 178 -10.50 -20.57 -4.34
N THR A 179 -11.42 -21.55 -4.27
CA THR A 179 -12.68 -21.47 -3.52
C THR A 179 -12.51 -21.52 -1.99
N SER A 180 -11.58 -22.34 -1.49
CA SER A 180 -11.33 -22.45 -0.03
C SER A 180 -10.60 -21.23 0.51
N PHE A 181 -9.89 -20.50 -0.37
CA PHE A 181 -9.11 -19.34 -0.03
C PHE A 181 -9.96 -18.06 0.05
N SER A 182 -10.85 -17.83 -0.94
CA SER A 182 -11.78 -16.70 -0.90
C SER A 182 -12.73 -16.78 0.31
N ASN A 183 -13.20 -17.95 0.66
CA ASN A 183 -14.05 -18.18 1.84
C ASN A 183 -13.34 -17.77 3.14
N ASN A 184 -12.05 -18.04 3.29
CA ASN A 184 -11.29 -17.65 4.49
C ASN A 184 -11.12 -16.12 4.61
N LEU A 185 -10.90 -15.42 3.50
CA LEU A 185 -10.81 -13.95 3.51
C LEU A 185 -12.15 -13.29 3.80
N GLU A 186 -13.23 -13.81 3.25
CA GLU A 186 -14.59 -13.33 3.50
C GLU A 186 -14.97 -13.47 4.98
N GLU A 187 -14.71 -14.63 5.60
CA GLU A 187 -14.91 -14.86 7.04
C GLU A 187 -14.10 -13.87 7.90
N ILE A 188 -12.83 -13.59 7.55
CA ILE A 188 -12.02 -12.61 8.28
C ILE A 188 -12.62 -11.21 8.16
N ILE A 189 -13.08 -10.81 6.96
CA ILE A 189 -13.72 -9.51 6.75
C ILE A 189 -15.04 -9.41 7.52
N GLU A 190 -15.83 -10.47 7.57
CA GLU A 190 -17.04 -10.51 8.38
C GLU A 190 -16.74 -10.32 9.87
N HIS A 191 -15.71 -10.97 10.39
CA HIS A 191 -15.27 -10.75 11.79
C HIS A 191 -14.81 -9.29 12.01
N ILE A 192 -14.04 -8.71 11.09
CA ILE A 192 -13.62 -7.31 11.17
C ILE A 192 -14.85 -6.38 11.24
N ARG A 193 -15.85 -6.62 10.41
CA ARG A 193 -17.07 -5.80 10.32
C ARG A 193 -17.96 -5.86 11.57
N GLN A 194 -17.82 -6.90 12.39
CA GLN A 194 -18.53 -7.00 13.68
C GLN A 194 -18.00 -5.99 14.72
N VAL A 195 -16.78 -5.52 14.57
CA VAL A 195 -16.09 -4.69 15.57
C VAL A 195 -15.72 -3.29 15.09
N THR A 196 -15.68 -3.05 13.76
CA THR A 196 -15.34 -1.74 13.20
C THR A 196 -16.00 -1.50 11.84
N HIS A 197 -16.16 -0.21 11.49
CA HIS A 197 -16.55 0.25 10.15
C HIS A 197 -15.34 0.72 9.33
N THR A 198 -14.12 0.54 9.81
CA THR A 198 -12.90 0.88 9.08
C THR A 198 -12.84 0.05 7.79
N PRO A 199 -12.67 0.70 6.61
CA PRO A 199 -12.61 0.00 5.32
C PRO A 199 -11.53 -1.08 5.30
N VAL A 200 -11.77 -2.16 4.55
CA VAL A 200 -10.81 -3.26 4.36
C VAL A 200 -10.36 -3.30 2.92
N ALA A 201 -9.06 -3.20 2.66
CA ALA A 201 -8.45 -3.40 1.37
C ALA A 201 -7.62 -4.68 1.35
N ILE A 202 -7.85 -5.53 0.33
CA ILE A 202 -7.13 -6.80 0.16
C ILE A 202 -5.88 -6.55 -0.68
N GLY A 203 -4.72 -6.95 -0.17
CA GLY A 203 -3.44 -6.94 -0.86
C GLY A 203 -2.85 -8.33 -1.05
N PHE A 204 -1.86 -8.44 -1.93
CA PHE A 204 -1.12 -9.62 -2.36
C PHE A 204 -1.79 -10.48 -3.44
N GLY A 205 -1.04 -10.66 -4.55
CA GLY A 205 -1.38 -11.60 -5.62
C GLY A 205 -2.48 -11.16 -6.58
N ILE A 206 -3.03 -9.94 -6.41
CA ILE A 206 -4.02 -9.40 -7.32
C ILE A 206 -3.29 -8.84 -8.54
N ASN A 207 -3.64 -9.33 -9.72
CA ASN A 207 -3.02 -8.92 -10.98
C ASN A 207 -3.94 -9.02 -12.20
N LYS A 208 -5.22 -9.43 -12.01
CA LYS A 208 -6.19 -9.62 -13.09
C LYS A 208 -7.53 -8.97 -12.77
N PRO A 209 -8.26 -8.47 -13.80
CA PRO A 209 -9.60 -7.88 -13.63
C PRO A 209 -10.59 -8.81 -12.93
N GLU A 210 -10.54 -10.13 -13.23
CA GLU A 210 -11.46 -11.11 -12.64
C GLU A 210 -11.30 -11.21 -11.12
N GLN A 211 -10.06 -11.04 -10.61
CA GLN A 211 -9.80 -11.04 -9.17
C GLN A 211 -10.37 -9.77 -8.50
N VAL A 212 -10.24 -8.61 -9.16
CA VAL A 212 -10.84 -7.36 -8.68
C VAL A 212 -12.35 -7.51 -8.59
N LYS A 213 -12.99 -8.03 -9.64
CA LYS A 213 -14.42 -8.32 -9.69
C LYS A 213 -14.89 -9.28 -8.60
N GLU A 214 -14.04 -10.24 -8.22
CA GLU A 214 -14.33 -11.16 -7.12
C GLU A 214 -14.22 -10.46 -5.77
N PHE A 215 -13.09 -9.81 -5.49
CA PHE A 215 -12.82 -9.21 -4.18
C PHE A 215 -13.71 -8.02 -3.86
N LYS A 216 -14.15 -7.23 -4.85
CA LYS A 216 -15.08 -6.12 -4.61
C LYS A 216 -16.42 -6.52 -3.99
N LYS A 217 -16.79 -7.79 -4.02
CA LYS A 217 -18.05 -8.28 -3.44
C LYS A 217 -18.05 -8.15 -1.92
N TYR A 218 -16.89 -8.31 -1.27
CA TYR A 218 -16.77 -8.32 0.18
C TYR A 218 -15.74 -7.34 0.76
N ALA A 219 -14.70 -6.94 0.00
CA ALA A 219 -13.74 -5.92 0.40
C ALA A 219 -14.15 -4.51 -0.03
N ASP A 220 -13.60 -3.50 0.64
CA ASP A 220 -13.82 -2.08 0.32
C ASP A 220 -12.76 -1.53 -0.63
N GLY A 221 -11.69 -2.28 -0.86
CA GLY A 221 -10.64 -1.95 -1.82
C GLY A 221 -9.75 -3.12 -2.15
N VAL A 222 -8.93 -2.92 -3.18
CA VAL A 222 -7.90 -3.87 -3.63
C VAL A 222 -6.56 -3.16 -3.74
N ILE A 223 -5.48 -3.88 -3.42
CA ILE A 223 -4.10 -3.36 -3.49
C ILE A 223 -3.33 -4.18 -4.50
N VAL A 224 -2.74 -3.50 -5.48
CA VAL A 224 -1.98 -4.12 -6.58
C VAL A 224 -0.57 -3.56 -6.58
N GLY A 225 0.42 -4.43 -6.39
CA GLY A 225 1.84 -4.04 -6.32
C GLY A 225 2.68 -4.69 -7.40
N SER A 226 2.98 -5.96 -7.26
CA SER A 226 3.97 -6.66 -8.10
C SER A 226 3.71 -6.55 -9.60
N ALA A 227 2.46 -6.52 -10.03
CA ALA A 227 2.11 -6.37 -11.44
C ALA A 227 2.47 -4.96 -11.96
N ILE A 228 2.20 -3.91 -11.19
CA ILE A 228 2.58 -2.52 -11.48
C ILE A 228 4.10 -2.41 -11.57
N VAL A 229 4.82 -2.94 -10.58
CA VAL A 229 6.29 -2.93 -10.55
C VAL A 229 6.90 -3.71 -11.71
N ASN A 230 6.27 -4.81 -12.16
CA ASN A 230 6.72 -5.53 -13.34
C ASN A 230 6.56 -4.72 -14.62
N ILE A 231 5.45 -4.00 -14.81
CA ILE A 231 5.26 -3.08 -15.94
C ILE A 231 6.35 -2.01 -15.95
N ILE A 232 6.64 -1.41 -14.79
CA ILE A 232 7.73 -0.43 -14.66
C ILE A 232 9.08 -1.07 -15.00
N LYS A 233 9.34 -2.30 -14.53
CA LYS A 233 10.57 -3.04 -14.85
C LYS A 233 10.74 -3.29 -16.34
N GLU A 234 9.66 -3.66 -17.04
CA GLU A 234 9.68 -4.02 -18.46
C GLU A 234 9.82 -2.81 -19.36
N HIS A 235 9.17 -1.70 -19.04
CA HIS A 235 9.11 -0.51 -19.90
C HIS A 235 10.04 0.63 -19.43
N GLY A 236 10.63 0.53 -18.23
CA GLY A 236 11.52 1.55 -17.67
C GLY A 236 10.85 2.93 -17.67
N SER A 237 11.54 3.95 -18.17
CA SER A 237 11.01 5.32 -18.23
C SER A 237 9.91 5.55 -19.27
N GLN A 238 9.47 4.51 -19.97
CA GLN A 238 8.38 4.54 -20.97
C GLN A 238 7.14 3.77 -20.49
N ALA A 239 6.99 3.54 -19.19
CA ALA A 239 5.90 2.77 -18.63
C ALA A 239 4.57 3.55 -18.53
N ASP A 240 4.53 4.84 -18.86
CA ASP A 240 3.40 5.74 -18.68
C ASP A 240 2.08 5.15 -19.27
N GLU A 241 2.03 4.88 -20.57
CA GLU A 241 0.82 4.34 -21.21
C GLU A 241 0.52 2.88 -20.82
N PRO A 242 1.49 1.93 -20.83
CA PRO A 242 1.23 0.58 -20.34
C PRO A 242 0.69 0.53 -18.91
N LEU A 243 1.16 1.42 -18.05
CA LEU A 243 0.71 1.52 -16.67
C LEU A 243 -0.75 2.00 -16.58
N LYS A 244 -1.10 3.05 -17.33
CA LYS A 244 -2.47 3.58 -17.41
C LYS A 244 -3.45 2.53 -17.95
N GLU A 245 -3.14 1.90 -19.07
CA GLU A 245 -3.99 0.86 -19.67
C GLU A 245 -4.24 -0.30 -18.69
N TYR A 246 -3.18 -0.77 -18.02
CA TYR A 246 -3.30 -1.84 -17.05
C TYR A 246 -4.19 -1.45 -15.87
N ILE A 247 -3.97 -0.28 -15.26
CA ILE A 247 -4.75 0.18 -14.12
C ILE A 247 -6.20 0.41 -14.51
N GLN A 248 -6.48 1.01 -15.67
CA GLN A 248 -7.83 1.18 -16.19
C GLN A 248 -8.56 -0.16 -16.36
N SER A 249 -7.86 -1.20 -16.83
CA SER A 249 -8.44 -2.54 -16.94
C SER A 249 -8.92 -3.11 -15.61
N LEU A 250 -8.26 -2.73 -14.50
CA LEU A 250 -8.61 -3.16 -13.15
C LEU A 250 -9.66 -2.25 -12.49
N THR A 251 -9.52 -0.94 -12.63
CA THR A 251 -10.44 0.04 -12.03
C THR A 251 -11.82 0.03 -12.66
N ASN A 252 -11.94 -0.36 -13.93
CA ASN A 252 -13.24 -0.57 -14.60
C ASN A 252 -14.07 -1.71 -13.99
N GLU A 253 -13.45 -2.60 -13.22
CA GLU A 253 -14.13 -3.69 -12.54
C GLU A 253 -14.58 -3.34 -11.11
N LEU A 254 -14.17 -2.18 -10.55
CA LEU A 254 -14.61 -1.67 -9.24
C LEU A 254 -15.91 -0.90 -9.33
#